data_5c95998b9a0e49f8f18b72bf25459122
#
_entry.id   5c95998b9a0e49f8f18b72bf25459122
#
_cell.length_a   1.000
_cell.length_b   1.000
_cell.length_c   1.000
_cell.angle_alpha   90.00
_cell.angle_beta   90.00
_cell.angle_gamma   90.00
#
_symmetry.space_group_name_H-M   'P 1'
#
loop_
_entity.id
_entity.type
_entity.pdbx_description
1 polymer ?
#
loop_
_entity_poly.entity_id
_entity_poly.type
_entity_poly.pdbx_seq_one_letter_code
_entity_poly.pdbx_strand_id
1 'polypeptide(L)'
;MNGPGGFFRKFFLVDIFRGLLITLRYYFSRKVTVQYPERIRELPPRFKGLLRLHLDAKGEPLCIACLACQRICPTHCFDIAGERVPQRKTLWPVRYDWKLERCTFCGLCVEICPTSAIRFSPEFRMTLLEKDKLRFHYEQMYLTGEELQKLLCGGCLE
;
A
#
# COMPACT_ATOMS: atom_id res chain seq x y z
N MET A 1 24.15 46.99 -5.01
CA MET A 1 25.47 47.09 -4.39
C MET A 1 26.49 46.36 -5.25
N ASN A 2 26.99 47.02 -6.29
CA ASN A 2 27.96 46.48 -7.26
C ASN A 2 29.34 47.06 -6.92
N GLY A 3 30.03 46.47 -5.94
CA GLY A 3 31.42 46.80 -5.64
C GLY A 3 32.35 46.16 -6.68
N PRO A 4 33.58 46.70 -6.88
CA PRO A 4 34.57 46.24 -7.86
C PRO A 4 34.91 44.74 -7.76
N GLY A 5 34.67 44.10 -6.61
CA GLY A 5 34.80 42.63 -6.42
C GLY A 5 33.79 41.78 -7.15
N GLY A 6 32.62 42.34 -7.54
CA GLY A 6 31.59 41.60 -8.27
C GLY A 6 31.94 41.34 -9.74
N PHE A 7 32.74 42.22 -10.34
CA PHE A 7 33.21 42.10 -11.73
C PHE A 7 34.24 40.96 -11.88
N PHE A 8 35.26 40.94 -10.99
CA PHE A 8 36.24 39.86 -10.94
C PHE A 8 35.63 38.49 -10.66
N ARG A 9 34.66 38.43 -9.77
CA ARG A 9 33.93 37.18 -9.45
C ARG A 9 33.16 36.64 -10.63
N LYS A 10 32.52 37.51 -11.44
CA LYS A 10 31.84 37.15 -12.68
C LYS A 10 32.81 36.77 -13.80
N PHE A 11 33.93 37.47 -13.91
CA PHE A 11 34.93 37.25 -14.99
C PHE A 11 35.67 35.92 -14.80
N PHE A 12 36.02 35.56 -13.58
CA PHE A 12 36.68 34.26 -13.26
C PHE A 12 35.73 33.11 -13.04
N LEU A 13 34.44 33.27 -13.33
CA LEU A 13 33.44 32.20 -13.21
C LEU A 13 33.48 31.46 -11.84
N VAL A 14 33.91 32.17 -10.80
CA VAL A 14 34.13 31.62 -9.44
C VAL A 14 32.88 30.87 -8.91
N ASP A 15 31.69 31.40 -9.21
CA ASP A 15 30.45 30.78 -8.77
C ASP A 15 30.19 29.46 -9.49
N ILE A 16 30.63 29.31 -10.75
CA ILE A 16 30.55 28.05 -11.51
C ILE A 16 31.53 27.02 -10.93
N PHE A 17 32.78 27.41 -10.66
CA PHE A 17 33.73 26.51 -10.01
C PHE A 17 33.28 26.07 -8.63
N ARG A 18 32.68 26.98 -7.87
CA ARG A 18 32.11 26.66 -6.56
C ARG A 18 30.95 25.66 -6.68
N GLY A 19 30.07 25.85 -7.63
CA GLY A 19 29.00 24.91 -7.94
C GLY A 19 29.53 23.53 -8.36
N LEU A 20 30.55 23.51 -9.21
CA LEU A 20 31.21 22.27 -9.64
C LEU A 20 31.87 21.52 -8.47
N LEU A 21 32.55 22.22 -7.57
CA LEU A 21 33.14 21.61 -6.38
C LEU A 21 32.09 21.02 -5.44
N ILE A 22 30.92 21.65 -5.31
CA ILE A 22 29.82 21.11 -4.52
C ILE A 22 29.31 19.81 -5.13
N THR A 23 29.05 19.78 -6.43
CA THR A 23 28.58 18.55 -7.12
C THR A 23 29.63 17.46 -7.07
N LEU A 24 30.91 17.80 -7.26
CA LEU A 24 32.02 16.85 -7.16
C LEU A 24 32.10 16.23 -5.74
N ARG A 25 31.94 17.05 -4.70
CA ARG A 25 31.89 16.55 -3.33
C ARG A 25 30.76 15.56 -3.12
N TYR A 26 29.57 15.83 -3.64
CA TYR A 26 28.43 14.90 -3.58
C TYR A 26 28.66 13.64 -4.40
N TYR A 27 29.36 13.72 -5.52
CA TYR A 27 29.71 12.58 -6.33
C TYR A 27 30.55 11.55 -5.55
N PHE A 28 31.52 11.99 -4.75
CA PHE A 28 32.33 11.13 -3.89
C PHE A 28 31.69 10.84 -2.52
N SER A 29 30.53 11.39 -2.21
CA SER A 29 29.86 11.13 -0.94
C SER A 29 29.22 9.73 -0.95
N ARG A 30 29.01 9.20 0.27
CA ARG A 30 28.32 7.92 0.45
C ARG A 30 26.88 8.01 -0.08
N LYS A 31 26.49 7.04 -0.89
CA LYS A 31 25.13 6.95 -1.45
C LYS A 31 24.09 6.79 -0.34
N VAL A 32 23.02 7.59 -0.38
CA VAL A 32 21.89 7.55 0.56
C VAL A 32 20.75 6.68 0.03
N THR A 33 20.77 6.36 -1.26
CA THR A 33 19.73 5.58 -1.92
C THR A 33 19.68 4.15 -1.41
N VAL A 34 18.48 3.65 -1.15
CA VAL A 34 18.22 2.26 -0.83
C VAL A 34 18.04 1.49 -2.14
N GLN A 35 18.82 0.45 -2.33
CA GLN A 35 18.76 -0.38 -3.53
C GLN A 35 17.63 -1.41 -3.35
N TYR A 36 16.54 -1.19 -4.06
CA TYR A 36 15.45 -2.15 -4.16
C TYR A 36 15.76 -3.10 -5.35
N PRO A 37 15.56 -4.42 -5.26
CA PRO A 37 14.90 -5.17 -4.17
C PRO A 37 15.83 -5.68 -3.06
N GLU A 38 17.17 -5.51 -3.14
CA GLU A 38 18.15 -6.09 -2.20
C GLU A 38 17.96 -5.57 -0.78
N ARG A 39 17.55 -4.32 -0.67
CA ARG A 39 17.19 -3.70 0.60
C ARG A 39 15.82 -3.05 0.51
N ILE A 40 14.97 -3.37 1.47
CA ILE A 40 13.65 -2.78 1.60
C ILE A 40 13.68 -1.85 2.81
N ARG A 41 13.13 -0.66 2.65
CA ARG A 41 12.97 0.28 3.77
C ARG A 41 11.92 -0.27 4.74
N GLU A 42 12.19 -0.18 6.01
CA GLU A 42 11.17 -0.45 7.04
C GLU A 42 9.99 0.50 6.86
N LEU A 43 8.80 -0.07 6.80
CA LEU A 43 7.57 0.69 6.59
C LEU A 43 7.08 1.27 7.92
N PRO A 44 6.56 2.49 7.93
CA PRO A 44 6.00 3.08 9.13
C PRO A 44 4.77 2.28 9.60
N PRO A 45 4.47 2.27 10.93
CA PRO A 45 3.33 1.50 11.48
C PRO A 45 1.96 1.88 10.91
N ARG A 46 1.83 3.12 10.39
CA ARG A 46 0.61 3.61 9.74
C ARG A 46 0.59 3.45 8.23
N PHE A 47 1.46 2.60 7.69
CA PHE A 47 1.48 2.36 6.26
C PHE A 47 0.16 1.72 5.79
N LYS A 48 -0.41 2.26 4.73
CA LYS A 48 -1.64 1.77 4.12
C LYS A 48 -1.31 0.89 2.91
N GLY A 49 -1.00 -0.38 3.18
CA GLY A 49 -0.77 -1.37 2.14
C GLY A 49 -2.05 -2.12 1.76
N LEU A 50 -1.96 -3.40 1.51
CA LEU A 50 -3.11 -4.24 1.18
C LEU A 50 -4.13 -4.29 2.31
N LEU A 51 -5.40 -4.24 1.94
CA LEU A 51 -6.49 -4.52 2.87
C LEU A 51 -6.60 -6.02 3.14
N ARG A 52 -6.77 -6.36 4.41
CA ARG A 52 -6.93 -7.73 4.87
C ARG A 52 -8.15 -7.86 5.76
N LEU A 53 -8.83 -9.00 5.64
CA LEU A 53 -9.84 -9.41 6.60
C LEU A 53 -9.18 -10.24 7.70
N HIS A 54 -9.60 -10.01 8.93
CA HIS A 54 -9.08 -10.71 10.09
C HIS A 54 -10.09 -11.73 10.60
N LEU A 55 -9.52 -12.82 11.13
CA LEU A 55 -10.26 -13.87 11.81
C LEU A 55 -10.19 -13.66 13.32
N ASP A 56 -11.17 -14.17 14.03
CA ASP A 56 -11.15 -14.27 15.50
C ASP A 56 -10.17 -15.37 15.96
N ALA A 57 -9.88 -15.41 17.23
CA ALA A 57 -9.03 -16.45 17.85
C ALA A 57 -9.51 -17.89 17.57
N LYS A 58 -10.78 -18.05 17.22
CA LYS A 58 -11.39 -19.34 16.85
C LYS A 58 -11.31 -19.66 15.36
N GLY A 59 -10.68 -18.79 14.53
CA GLY A 59 -10.63 -18.94 13.09
C GLY A 59 -11.92 -18.53 12.37
N GLU A 60 -12.84 -17.86 13.06
CA GLU A 60 -14.08 -17.37 12.44
C GLU A 60 -13.92 -15.93 11.92
N PRO A 61 -14.56 -15.57 10.80
CA PRO A 61 -14.52 -14.21 10.27
C PRO A 61 -15.09 -13.20 11.25
N LEU A 62 -14.33 -12.16 11.54
CA LEU A 62 -14.80 -11.01 12.34
C LEU A 62 -15.82 -10.16 11.55
N CYS A 63 -15.87 -10.30 10.24
CA CYS A 63 -16.80 -9.57 9.38
C CYS A 63 -18.23 -10.05 9.60
N ILE A 64 -19.14 -9.10 9.87
CA ILE A 64 -20.57 -9.34 10.07
C ILE A 64 -21.41 -8.90 8.86
N ALA A 65 -20.79 -8.69 7.71
CA ALA A 65 -21.44 -8.24 6.47
C ALA A 65 -22.41 -7.04 6.65
N CYS A 66 -22.04 -6.06 7.49
CA CYS A 66 -22.88 -4.89 7.76
C CYS A 66 -22.93 -3.86 6.61
N LEU A 67 -22.15 -4.08 5.54
CA LEU A 67 -22.03 -3.24 4.34
C LEU A 67 -21.53 -1.81 4.60
N ALA A 68 -21.09 -1.47 5.80
CA ALA A 68 -20.61 -0.13 6.14
C ALA A 68 -19.42 0.29 5.26
N CYS A 69 -18.44 -0.59 5.07
CA CYS A 69 -17.27 -0.35 4.23
C CYS A 69 -17.62 -0.14 2.75
N GLN A 70 -18.64 -0.85 2.24
CA GLN A 70 -19.14 -0.67 0.88
C GLN A 70 -19.81 0.69 0.70
N ARG A 71 -20.62 1.11 1.67
CA ARG A 71 -21.36 2.38 1.61
C ARG A 71 -20.48 3.60 1.75
N ILE A 72 -19.45 3.54 2.61
CA ILE A 72 -18.54 4.68 2.85
C ILE A 72 -17.50 4.85 1.73
N CYS A 73 -17.28 3.84 0.90
CA CYS A 73 -16.22 3.85 -0.11
C CYS A 73 -16.53 4.86 -1.23
N PRO A 74 -15.73 5.93 -1.42
CA PRO A 74 -15.98 6.94 -2.44
C PRO A 74 -15.83 6.40 -3.88
N THR A 75 -15.06 5.35 -4.06
CA THR A 75 -14.76 4.75 -5.37
C THR A 75 -15.49 3.42 -5.60
N HIS A 76 -16.39 3.03 -4.69
CA HIS A 76 -17.19 1.80 -4.79
C HIS A 76 -16.35 0.56 -5.09
N CYS A 77 -15.28 0.36 -4.30
CA CYS A 77 -14.33 -0.76 -4.48
C CYS A 77 -14.89 -2.10 -4.02
N PHE A 78 -15.91 -2.11 -3.16
CA PHE A 78 -16.41 -3.32 -2.52
C PHE A 78 -17.71 -3.80 -3.14
N ASP A 79 -17.84 -5.11 -3.28
CA ASP A 79 -19.07 -5.80 -3.60
C ASP A 79 -19.27 -6.92 -2.56
N ILE A 80 -20.19 -6.68 -1.63
CA ILE A 80 -20.36 -7.52 -0.44
C ILE A 80 -21.79 -8.06 -0.42
N ALA A 81 -21.92 -9.37 -0.25
CA ALA A 81 -23.19 -10.02 0.03
C ALA A 81 -23.11 -10.83 1.33
N GLY A 82 -24.11 -10.68 2.17
CA GLY A 82 -24.24 -11.42 3.41
C GLY A 82 -25.53 -12.22 3.46
N GLU A 83 -25.48 -13.41 4.03
CA GLU A 83 -26.65 -14.27 4.27
C GLU A 83 -26.86 -14.52 5.76
N ARG A 84 -28.12 -14.80 6.11
CA ARG A 84 -28.44 -15.22 7.47
C ARG A 84 -28.17 -16.70 7.66
N VAL A 85 -27.29 -17.00 8.59
CA VAL A 85 -27.05 -18.39 9.02
C VAL A 85 -27.86 -18.63 10.28
N PRO A 86 -28.65 -19.72 10.37
CA PRO A 86 -29.53 -19.99 11.52
C PRO A 86 -28.81 -20.04 12.88
N GLN A 87 -27.53 -20.37 12.86
CA GLN A 87 -26.70 -20.51 14.07
C GLN A 87 -26.11 -19.21 14.58
N ARG A 88 -26.25 -18.07 13.84
CA ARG A 88 -25.66 -16.78 14.20
C ARG A 88 -26.68 -15.65 14.21
N LYS A 89 -26.51 -14.74 15.17
CA LYS A 89 -27.31 -13.51 15.26
C LYS A 89 -26.94 -12.47 14.20
N THR A 90 -25.74 -12.56 13.61
CA THR A 90 -25.20 -11.66 12.62
C THR A 90 -25.20 -12.27 11.23
N LEU A 91 -25.17 -11.43 10.19
CA LEU A 91 -25.02 -11.88 8.81
C LEU A 91 -23.63 -12.50 8.62
N TRP A 92 -23.59 -13.52 7.76
CA TRP A 92 -22.35 -14.14 7.32
C TRP A 92 -21.94 -13.60 5.97
N PRO A 93 -20.69 -13.15 5.75
CA PRO A 93 -20.25 -12.72 4.45
C PRO A 93 -20.08 -13.94 3.52
N VAL A 94 -20.94 -14.03 2.52
CA VAL A 94 -20.88 -15.07 1.49
C VAL A 94 -20.02 -14.60 0.31
N ARG A 95 -20.08 -13.32 0.00
CA ARG A 95 -19.26 -12.70 -1.03
C ARG A 95 -18.64 -11.42 -0.48
N TYR A 96 -17.34 -11.29 -0.70
CA TYR A 96 -16.59 -10.09 -0.34
C TYR A 96 -15.53 -9.85 -1.41
N ASP A 97 -15.89 -9.09 -2.43
CA ASP A 97 -15.02 -8.77 -3.53
C ASP A 97 -14.45 -7.36 -3.34
N TRP A 98 -13.13 -7.24 -3.38
CA TRP A 98 -12.43 -5.97 -3.33
C TRP A 98 -11.71 -5.70 -4.64
N LYS A 99 -12.08 -4.61 -5.30
CA LYS A 99 -11.50 -4.14 -6.56
C LYS A 99 -10.33 -3.21 -6.25
N LEU A 100 -9.12 -3.76 -6.22
CA LEU A 100 -7.90 -3.01 -5.95
C LEU A 100 -7.67 -1.90 -6.99
N GLU A 101 -8.02 -2.15 -8.25
CA GLU A 101 -7.88 -1.22 -9.37
C GLU A 101 -8.56 0.14 -9.16
N ARG A 102 -9.55 0.21 -8.26
CA ARG A 102 -10.29 1.42 -7.93
C ARG A 102 -9.93 2.00 -6.56
N CYS A 103 -9.17 1.28 -5.77
CA CYS A 103 -8.91 1.66 -4.39
C CYS A 103 -7.92 2.82 -4.31
N THR A 104 -8.28 3.87 -3.58
CA THR A 104 -7.41 5.03 -3.31
C THR A 104 -6.68 4.92 -1.98
N PHE A 105 -6.81 3.80 -1.27
CA PHE A 105 -6.18 3.56 0.04
C PHE A 105 -6.49 4.65 1.09
N CYS A 106 -7.66 5.29 1.00
CA CYS A 106 -8.08 6.37 1.91
C CYS A 106 -8.19 5.92 3.37
N GLY A 107 -8.64 4.69 3.62
CA GLY A 107 -8.75 4.10 4.96
C GLY A 107 -10.12 4.23 5.62
N LEU A 108 -11.08 4.91 5.01
CA LEU A 108 -12.43 5.10 5.57
C LEU A 108 -13.13 3.78 5.90
N CYS A 109 -12.90 2.73 5.10
CA CYS A 109 -13.46 1.41 5.34
C CYS A 109 -12.93 0.76 6.62
N VAL A 110 -11.67 1.03 6.98
CA VAL A 110 -11.04 0.54 8.21
C VAL A 110 -11.60 1.28 9.42
N GLU A 111 -11.77 2.60 9.32
CA GLU A 111 -12.26 3.45 10.40
C GLU A 111 -13.73 3.18 10.73
N ILE A 112 -14.58 2.94 9.73
CA ILE A 112 -16.01 2.72 9.93
C ILE A 112 -16.34 1.30 10.41
N CYS A 113 -15.41 0.35 10.35
CA CYS A 113 -15.68 -1.06 10.66
C CYS A 113 -15.93 -1.28 12.16
N PRO A 114 -17.15 -1.67 12.56
CA PRO A 114 -17.49 -1.80 13.98
C PRO A 114 -16.78 -2.97 14.67
N THR A 115 -16.40 -3.99 13.91
CA THR A 115 -15.72 -5.18 14.42
C THR A 115 -14.22 -5.17 14.18
N SER A 116 -13.68 -4.09 13.58
CA SER A 116 -12.28 -4.01 13.15
C SER A 116 -11.84 -5.23 12.31
N ALA A 117 -12.80 -5.80 11.56
CA ALA A 117 -12.55 -6.96 10.71
C ALA A 117 -11.63 -6.65 9.53
N ILE A 118 -11.63 -5.42 9.02
CA ILE A 118 -10.79 -5.00 7.90
C ILE A 118 -9.68 -4.09 8.41
N ARG A 119 -8.44 -4.38 8.01
CA ARG A 119 -7.25 -3.60 8.38
C ARG A 119 -6.27 -3.54 7.21
N PHE A 120 -5.37 -2.56 7.25
CA PHE A 120 -4.22 -2.51 6.35
C PHE A 120 -3.11 -3.45 6.82
N SER A 121 -2.50 -4.13 5.88
CA SER A 121 -1.26 -4.87 6.09
C SER A 121 -0.06 -4.04 5.62
N PRO A 122 1.16 -4.32 6.09
CA PRO A 122 2.36 -3.66 5.60
C PRO A 122 2.76 -4.10 4.18
N GLU A 123 2.02 -5.01 3.58
CA GLU A 123 2.32 -5.56 2.27
C GLU A 123 2.02 -4.56 1.16
N PHE A 124 2.99 -4.34 0.28
CA PHE A 124 2.88 -3.44 -0.85
C PHE A 124 3.29 -4.06 -2.18
N ARG A 125 3.86 -5.27 -2.14
CA ARG A 125 4.29 -5.97 -3.35
C ARG A 125 3.08 -6.61 -4.03
N MET A 126 2.64 -6.01 -5.11
CA MET A 126 1.50 -6.44 -5.89
C MET A 126 1.82 -6.27 -7.36
N THR A 127 2.59 -7.17 -7.91
CA THR A 127 2.87 -7.18 -9.34
C THR A 127 2.02 -8.25 -9.99
N LEU A 128 1.10 -7.83 -10.86
CA LEU A 128 0.18 -8.71 -11.58
C LEU A 128 0.27 -8.42 -13.07
N LEU A 129 0.21 -9.46 -13.88
CA LEU A 129 0.24 -9.37 -15.33
C LEU A 129 -1.15 -9.09 -15.93
N GLU A 130 -2.20 -9.49 -15.21
CA GLU A 130 -3.58 -9.42 -15.69
C GLU A 130 -4.41 -8.51 -14.78
N LYS A 131 -5.18 -7.62 -15.38
CA LYS A 131 -6.04 -6.67 -14.66
C LYS A 131 -7.13 -7.37 -13.85
N ASP A 132 -7.68 -8.47 -14.35
CA ASP A 132 -8.78 -9.19 -13.70
C ASP A 132 -8.34 -9.81 -12.37
N LYS A 133 -7.06 -10.14 -12.22
CA LYS A 133 -6.48 -10.61 -10.96
C LYS A 133 -6.36 -9.53 -9.88
N LEU A 134 -6.61 -8.25 -10.20
CA LEU A 134 -6.68 -7.15 -9.22
C LEU A 134 -8.02 -7.12 -8.46
N ARG A 135 -8.85 -8.13 -8.63
CA ARG A 135 -10.06 -8.35 -7.82
C ARG A 135 -9.77 -9.45 -6.81
N PHE A 136 -9.78 -9.06 -5.56
CA PHE A 136 -9.58 -9.99 -4.46
C PHE A 136 -10.92 -10.51 -3.98
N HIS A 137 -11.09 -11.82 -4.06
CA HIS A 137 -12.25 -12.51 -3.54
C HIS A 137 -12.12 -12.82 -2.06
N TYR A 138 -13.22 -13.16 -1.42
CA TYR A 138 -13.35 -13.40 0.01
C TYR A 138 -12.20 -14.24 0.61
N GLU A 139 -11.88 -15.36 0.02
CA GLU A 139 -10.82 -16.27 0.50
C GLU A 139 -9.43 -15.62 0.44
N GLN A 140 -9.16 -14.88 -0.62
CA GLN A 140 -7.87 -14.21 -0.84
C GLN A 140 -7.62 -13.06 0.15
N MET A 141 -8.67 -12.49 0.71
CA MET A 141 -8.58 -11.42 1.69
C MET A 141 -8.03 -11.86 3.05
N TYR A 142 -8.02 -13.16 3.33
CA TYR A 142 -7.45 -13.74 4.57
C TYR A 142 -6.01 -14.24 4.39
N LEU A 143 -5.57 -14.44 3.17
CA LEU A 143 -4.23 -14.97 2.90
C LEU A 143 -3.15 -13.97 3.30
N THR A 144 -2.00 -14.48 3.71
CA THR A 144 -0.80 -13.66 3.91
C THR A 144 -0.27 -13.16 2.57
N GLY A 145 0.55 -12.09 2.58
CA GLY A 145 1.09 -11.54 1.34
C GLY A 145 1.92 -12.50 0.54
N GLU A 146 2.69 -13.34 1.21
CA GLU A 146 3.50 -14.36 0.55
C GLU A 146 2.64 -15.43 -0.12
N GLU A 147 1.59 -15.89 0.57
CA GLU A 147 0.63 -16.86 0.00
C GLU A 147 -0.14 -16.26 -1.17
N LEU A 148 -0.57 -15.01 -1.02
CA LEU A 148 -1.26 -14.30 -2.09
C LEU A 148 -0.36 -14.11 -3.31
N GLN A 149 0.89 -13.73 -3.11
CA GLN A 149 1.87 -13.56 -4.19
C GLN A 149 2.12 -14.89 -4.94
N LYS A 150 2.22 -16.01 -4.23
CA LYS A 150 2.34 -17.34 -4.85
C LYS A 150 1.14 -17.69 -5.71
N LEU A 151 -0.07 -17.40 -5.23
CA LEU A 151 -1.30 -17.64 -6.00
C LEU A 151 -1.41 -16.74 -7.24
N LEU A 152 -1.02 -15.48 -7.13
CA LEU A 152 -1.18 -14.50 -8.21
C LEU A 152 -0.10 -14.60 -9.28
N CYS A 153 1.14 -14.91 -8.89
CA CYS A 153 2.28 -14.97 -9.81
C CYS A 153 2.58 -16.37 -10.35
N GLY A 154 1.92 -17.42 -9.83
CA GLY A 154 2.12 -18.77 -10.35
C GLY A 154 3.57 -19.26 -10.41
N GLY A 155 4.43 -18.82 -9.45
CA GLY A 155 5.84 -19.23 -9.37
C GLY A 155 6.87 -18.17 -9.77
N CYS A 156 6.55 -16.89 -9.83
CA CYS A 156 7.47 -15.83 -10.23
C CYS A 156 8.48 -15.37 -9.15
N LEU A 157 8.77 -16.20 -8.16
CA LEU A 157 9.83 -15.96 -7.19
C LEU A 157 10.68 -17.22 -7.04
N GLU A 158 11.59 -17.44 -7.95
CA GLU A 158 12.88 -18.09 -7.73
C GLU A 158 13.99 -17.06 -7.82
#